data_0fd9411b306ad6043c0d9d528e5baa46
#
_entry.id   0fd9411b306ad6043c0d9d528e5baa46
#
_cell.length_a   1.000
_cell.length_b   1.000
_cell.length_c   1.000
_cell.angle_alpha   90.00
_cell.angle_beta   90.00
_cell.angle_gamma   90.00
#
_symmetry.space_group_name_H-M   'P 1'
#
loop_
_entity.id
_entity.type
_entity.pdbx_description
1 polymer ?
#
loop_
_entity_poly.entity_id
_entity_poly.type
_entity_poly.pdbx_seq_one_letter_code
_entity_poly.pdbx_strand_id
1 'polypeptide(L)'
;MTDNPSVDDVGMPVHGLFIGSRNGDAWSAEERDAVFTETSRLFKSFTIMDALGCYMGRPVPTLMVRVGSNDVHRIRELAHVLGRLTKQKEVGLETMGRFHSIRI
;
A
#
# COMPACT_ATOMS: atom_id res chain seq x y z
N MET A 1 -7.14 -34.41 12.81
CA MET A 1 -6.75 -34.25 12.04
C MET A 1 -5.90 -33.41 12.01
N THR A 2 -5.38 -33.31 11.65
CA THR A 2 -4.73 -32.50 11.62
C THR A 2 -4.71 -31.72 10.67
N ASP A 3 -4.71 -30.95 10.75
CA ASP A 3 -4.53 -30.12 9.99
C ASP A 3 -3.28 -29.86 9.74
N ASN A 4 -2.59 -30.56 9.15
CA ASN A 4 -1.36 -30.24 8.74
C ASN A 4 -1.44 -29.23 7.67
N PRO A 5 -0.49 -28.35 7.54
CA PRO A 5 -0.44 -27.42 6.46
C PRO A 5 -0.36 -28.17 5.19
N SER A 6 -1.17 -27.82 4.29
CA SER A 6 -1.16 -28.40 2.97
C SER A 6 -0.57 -27.37 2.05
N VAL A 7 -0.49 -27.71 0.78
CA VAL A 7 -0.07 -26.74 -0.21
C VAL A 7 -1.00 -25.56 -0.24
N ASP A 8 -2.24 -25.76 0.21
CA ASP A 8 -3.21 -24.66 0.23
C ASP A 8 -2.89 -23.64 1.31
N ASP A 9 -2.04 -24.00 2.27
CA ASP A 9 -1.69 -23.09 3.34
C ASP A 9 -0.46 -22.25 3.03
N VAL A 10 0.01 -22.29 1.81
CA VAL A 10 1.14 -21.47 1.42
C VAL A 10 0.82 -19.98 1.53
N GLY A 11 -0.42 -19.63 1.28
CA GLY A 11 -0.86 -18.25 1.35
C GLY A 11 -0.51 -17.47 0.11
N MET A 12 -0.69 -16.18 0.19
CA MET A 12 -0.39 -15.25 -0.90
C MET A 12 0.68 -14.27 -0.46
N PRO A 13 1.49 -13.77 -1.40
CA PRO A 13 2.41 -12.69 -1.07
C PRO A 13 1.64 -11.47 -0.58
N VAL A 14 2.18 -10.80 0.41
CA VAL A 14 1.62 -9.55 0.92
C VAL A 14 2.47 -8.40 0.40
N HIS A 15 1.80 -7.37 -0.09
CA HIS A 15 2.47 -6.19 -0.61
C HIS A 15 2.06 -4.98 0.21
N GLY A 16 2.93 -4.01 0.35
CA GLY A 16 2.65 -2.78 1.06
C GLY A 16 2.91 -1.57 0.18
N LEU A 17 1.96 -0.66 0.13
CA LEU A 17 2.15 0.63 -0.51
C LEU A 17 2.33 1.68 0.57
N PHE A 18 3.28 2.58 0.37
CA PHE A 18 3.60 3.62 1.34
C PHE A 18 3.42 4.97 0.65
N ILE A 19 2.47 5.76 1.15
CA ILE A 19 2.14 7.06 0.58
C ILE A 19 2.44 8.11 1.64
N GLY A 20 3.55 8.81 1.46
CA GLY A 20 3.96 9.84 2.41
C GLY A 20 3.24 11.16 2.17
N SER A 21 2.94 11.87 3.25
CA SER A 21 2.33 13.18 3.14
C SER A 21 3.31 14.17 2.50
N ARG A 22 2.83 14.92 1.51
CA ARG A 22 3.70 15.83 0.75
C ARG A 22 4.13 17.05 1.55
N ASN A 23 3.29 17.45 2.49
CA ASN A 23 3.53 18.71 3.22
C ASN A 23 3.75 18.48 4.71
N GLY A 24 3.85 17.23 5.14
CA GLY A 24 4.05 16.92 6.56
C GLY A 24 2.79 16.89 7.38
N ASP A 25 1.64 17.18 6.80
CA ASP A 25 0.38 17.15 7.53
C ASP A 25 -0.16 15.72 7.65
N ALA A 26 -0.92 15.50 8.71
CA ALA A 26 -1.63 14.22 8.86
C ALA A 26 -2.64 14.03 7.73
N TRP A 27 -2.89 12.79 7.35
CA TRP A 27 -3.88 12.47 6.34
C TRP A 27 -5.28 12.73 6.89
N SER A 28 -6.13 13.35 6.09
CA SER A 28 -7.50 13.64 6.48
C SER A 28 -8.39 12.41 6.31
N ALA A 29 -9.56 12.42 6.95
CA ALA A 29 -10.54 11.36 6.76
C ALA A 29 -10.98 11.28 5.30
N GLU A 30 -11.12 12.42 4.63
CA GLU A 30 -11.52 12.44 3.22
C GLU A 30 -10.47 11.81 2.33
N GLU A 31 -9.21 12.07 2.60
CA GLU A 31 -8.12 11.46 1.82
C GLU A 31 -8.07 9.96 2.04
N ARG A 32 -8.23 9.52 3.30
CA ARG A 32 -8.27 8.09 3.59
C ARG A 32 -9.44 7.40 2.91
N ASP A 33 -10.61 8.05 2.91
CA ASP A 33 -11.80 7.52 2.25
C ASP A 33 -11.59 7.40 0.74
N ALA A 34 -10.94 8.38 0.13
CA ALA A 34 -10.64 8.34 -1.29
C ALA A 34 -9.70 7.18 -1.62
N VAL A 35 -8.66 6.98 -0.80
CA VAL A 35 -7.74 5.87 -0.98
C VAL A 35 -8.47 4.54 -0.80
N PHE A 36 -9.34 4.44 0.19
CA PHE A 36 -10.13 3.23 0.42
C PHE A 36 -11.01 2.93 -0.80
N THR A 37 -11.70 3.94 -1.31
CA THR A 37 -12.61 3.77 -2.44
C THR A 37 -11.87 3.28 -3.68
N GLU A 38 -10.73 3.91 -4.01
CA GLU A 38 -9.98 3.51 -5.19
C GLU A 38 -9.36 2.13 -5.03
N THR A 39 -8.87 1.82 -3.83
CA THR A 39 -8.30 0.49 -3.57
C THR A 39 -9.37 -0.58 -3.73
N SER A 40 -10.59 -0.32 -3.25
CA SER A 40 -11.68 -1.30 -3.31
C SER A 40 -12.15 -1.59 -4.74
N ARG A 41 -11.80 -0.76 -5.70
CA ARG A 41 -12.10 -1.03 -7.10
C ARG A 41 -11.20 -2.13 -7.68
N LEU A 42 -10.00 -2.26 -7.12
CA LEU A 42 -9.04 -3.25 -7.62
C LEU A 42 -8.95 -4.49 -6.75
N PHE A 43 -9.19 -4.36 -5.46
CA PHE A 43 -9.04 -5.45 -4.50
C PHE A 43 -10.22 -5.53 -3.57
N LYS A 44 -10.63 -6.76 -3.24
CA LYS A 44 -11.75 -7.00 -2.32
C LYS A 44 -11.32 -7.01 -0.87
N SER A 45 -10.04 -7.22 -0.61
CA SER A 45 -9.53 -7.32 0.75
C SER A 45 -8.20 -6.61 0.87
N PHE A 46 -8.12 -5.70 1.81
CA PHE A 46 -6.90 -4.92 2.04
C PHE A 46 -7.01 -4.24 3.40
N THR A 47 -5.91 -3.70 3.87
CA THR A 47 -5.87 -2.94 5.12
C THR A 47 -5.20 -1.60 4.85
N ILE A 48 -5.80 -0.54 5.36
CA ILE A 48 -5.20 0.79 5.33
C ILE A 48 -4.89 1.19 6.76
N MET A 49 -3.70 1.70 7.00
CA MET A 49 -3.32 2.19 8.32
C MET A 49 -2.53 3.48 8.21
N ASP A 50 -2.69 4.30 9.26
CA ASP A 50 -1.83 5.45 9.43
C ASP A 50 -0.52 4.97 10.04
N ALA A 51 0.58 5.49 9.53
CA ALA A 51 1.91 5.14 9.99
C ALA A 51 2.76 6.39 10.05
N LEU A 52 3.86 6.32 10.75
CA LEU A 52 4.82 7.40 10.81
C LEU A 52 6.10 6.92 10.14
N GLY A 53 6.43 7.54 9.02
CA GLY A 53 7.68 7.28 8.34
C GLY A 53 8.71 8.33 8.69
N CYS A 54 9.92 8.13 8.22
CA CYS A 54 10.99 9.11 8.36
C CYS A 54 11.70 9.23 7.01
N TYR A 55 11.88 10.45 6.56
CA TYR A 55 12.62 10.72 5.34
C TYR A 55 13.56 11.88 5.57
N MET A 56 14.85 11.64 5.33
CA MET A 56 15.89 12.66 5.52
C MET A 56 15.84 13.25 6.94
N GLY A 57 15.60 12.40 7.94
CA GLY A 57 15.54 12.83 9.34
C GLY A 57 14.27 13.51 9.75
N ARG A 58 13.26 13.59 8.88
CA ARG A 58 12.00 14.25 9.19
C ARG A 58 10.87 13.23 9.30
N PRO A 59 9.98 13.39 10.27
CA PRO A 59 8.81 12.52 10.35
C PRO A 59 7.85 12.81 9.19
N VAL A 60 7.32 11.76 8.60
CA VAL A 60 6.39 11.86 7.48
C VAL A 60 5.15 11.04 7.80
N PRO A 61 3.99 11.68 8.02
CA PRO A 61 2.74 10.93 8.12
C PRO A 61 2.52 10.11 6.85
N THR A 62 2.30 8.82 7.00
CA THR A 62 2.27 7.90 5.88
C THR A 62 1.00 7.05 5.93
N LEU A 63 0.31 6.95 4.79
CA LEU A 63 -0.73 5.96 4.63
C LEU A 63 -0.08 4.69 4.10
N MET A 64 -0.39 3.58 4.74
CA MET A 64 0.11 2.29 4.31
C MET A 64 -1.08 1.43 3.88
N VAL A 65 -1.01 0.88 2.67
CA VAL A 65 -2.04 -0.01 2.16
C VAL A 65 -1.42 -1.39 1.99
N ARG A 66 -1.96 -2.39 2.69
CA ARG A 66 -1.46 -3.76 2.61
C ARG A 66 -2.45 -4.64 1.89
N VAL A 67 -1.97 -5.39 0.92
CA VAL A 67 -2.80 -6.23 0.06
C VAL A 67 -2.12 -7.57 -0.15
N GLY A 68 -2.86 -8.66 0.05
CA GLY A 68 -2.40 -9.99 -0.34
C GLY A 68 -2.86 -10.28 -1.76
N SER A 69 -1.93 -10.61 -2.65
CA SER A 69 -2.28 -10.88 -4.04
C SER A 69 -1.15 -11.57 -4.77
N ASN A 70 -1.49 -12.43 -5.70
CA ASN A 70 -0.52 -13.02 -6.62
C ASN A 70 -0.35 -12.17 -7.87
N ASP A 71 -1.14 -11.11 -8.03
CA ASP A 71 -1.12 -10.30 -9.24
C ASP A 71 -0.30 -9.03 -9.02
N VAL A 72 0.99 -9.13 -9.30
CA VAL A 72 1.93 -8.01 -9.10
C VAL A 72 1.60 -6.84 -10.03
N HIS A 73 1.09 -7.13 -11.23
CA HIS A 73 0.72 -6.05 -12.15
C HIS A 73 -0.40 -5.19 -11.58
N ARG A 74 -1.39 -5.83 -10.94
CA ARG A 74 -2.49 -5.10 -10.33
C ARG A 74 -2.02 -4.30 -9.12
N ILE A 75 -1.04 -4.83 -8.38
CA ILE A 75 -0.43 -4.09 -7.28
C ILE A 75 0.26 -2.83 -7.82
N ARG A 76 0.99 -2.93 -8.93
CA ARG A 76 1.65 -1.77 -9.53
C ARG A 76 0.63 -0.79 -10.10
N GLU A 77 -0.45 -1.29 -10.65
CA GLU A 77 -1.55 -0.44 -11.10
C GLU A 77 -2.12 0.36 -9.92
N LEU A 78 -2.31 -0.29 -8.78
CA LEU A 78 -2.79 0.38 -7.58
C LEU A 78 -1.82 1.49 -7.16
N ALA A 79 -0.51 1.23 -7.21
CA ALA A 79 0.48 2.25 -6.86
C ALA A 79 0.32 3.49 -7.74
N HIS A 80 0.12 3.31 -9.04
CA HIS A 80 -0.08 4.44 -9.94
C HIS A 80 -1.40 5.16 -9.68
N VAL A 81 -2.47 4.42 -9.45
CA VAL A 81 -3.79 5.02 -9.18
C VAL A 81 -3.72 5.85 -7.91
N LEU A 82 -3.20 5.28 -6.82
CA LEU A 82 -3.12 5.98 -5.55
C LEU A 82 -2.12 7.13 -5.59
N GLY A 83 -1.03 6.95 -6.33
CA GLY A 83 -0.05 8.01 -6.50
C GLY A 83 -0.65 9.23 -7.20
N ARG A 84 -1.41 9.00 -8.27
CA ARG A 84 -2.09 10.09 -8.95
C ARG A 84 -3.15 10.74 -8.09
N LEU A 85 -3.94 9.93 -7.39
CA LEU A 85 -4.98 10.40 -6.51
C LEU A 85 -4.43 11.33 -5.43
N THR A 86 -3.29 10.98 -4.87
CA THR A 86 -2.68 11.74 -3.77
C THR A 86 -1.60 12.71 -4.25
N LYS A 87 -1.47 12.87 -5.56
CA LYS A 87 -0.54 13.82 -6.19
C LYS A 87 0.91 13.59 -5.79
N GLN A 88 1.28 12.32 -5.72
CA GLN A 88 2.65 11.93 -5.40
C GLN A 88 3.50 11.86 -6.67
N LYS A 89 4.80 12.09 -6.52
CA LYS A 89 5.75 11.83 -7.59
C LYS A 89 6.21 10.39 -7.57
N GLU A 90 6.22 9.79 -6.38
CA GLU A 90 6.66 8.43 -6.19
C GLU A 90 5.85 7.80 -5.06
N VAL A 91 5.61 6.51 -5.16
CA VAL A 91 4.95 5.72 -4.12
C VAL A 91 5.88 4.57 -3.77
N GLY A 92 6.10 4.35 -2.49
CA GLY A 92 6.89 3.22 -2.03
C GLY A 92 6.09 1.92 -2.18
N LEU A 93 6.73 0.88 -2.65
CA LEU A 93 6.11 -0.43 -2.79
C LEU A 93 7.02 -1.49 -2.22
N GLU A 94 6.53 -2.18 -1.22
CA GLU A 94 7.19 -3.38 -0.69
C GLU A 94 6.51 -4.58 -1.33
N THR A 95 7.28 -5.38 -2.05
CA THR A 95 6.78 -6.56 -2.72
C THR A 95 7.88 -7.61 -2.80
N MET A 96 7.54 -8.85 -2.53
CA MET A 96 8.47 -9.98 -2.61
C MET A 96 9.75 -9.73 -1.80
N GLY A 97 9.60 -9.10 -0.65
CA GLY A 97 10.71 -8.82 0.24
C GLY A 97 11.64 -7.70 -0.20
N ARG A 98 11.26 -6.92 -1.19
CA ARG A 98 12.07 -5.81 -1.69
C ARG A 98 11.26 -4.52 -1.68
N PHE A 99 11.96 -3.42 -1.48
CA PHE A 99 11.34 -2.10 -1.52
C PHE A 99 11.66 -1.42 -2.85
N HIS A 100 10.63 -0.90 -3.48
CA HIS A 100 10.75 -0.18 -4.76
C HIS A 100 10.16 1.20 -4.63
N SER A 101 10.73 2.15 -5.34
CA SER A 101 10.14 3.46 -5.48
C SER A 101 9.47 3.50 -6.85
N ILE A 102 8.15 3.58 -6.85
CA ILE A 102 7.38 3.57 -8.09
C ILE A 102 7.16 5.02 -8.52
N ARG A 103 7.68 5.35 -9.66
CA ARG A 103 7.50 6.70 -10.22
C ARG A 103 6.11 6.83 -10.82
N ILE A 104 5.43 7.87 -10.43
CA ILE A 104 4.05 8.12 -10.84
C ILE A 104 4.01 8.97 -12.12
#